data_b812dab0948d548dd831757a7049f00a
#
_entry.id   b812dab0948d548dd831757a7049f00a
#
_cell.length_a   1.000
_cell.length_b   1.000
_cell.length_c   1.000
_cell.angle_alpha   90.00
_cell.angle_beta   90.00
_cell.angle_gamma   90.00
#
_symmetry.space_group_name_H-M   'P 1'
#
loop_
_entity.id
_entity.type
_entity.pdbx_description
1 polymer ?
#
loop_
_entity_poly.entity_id
_entity_poly.type
_entity_poly.pdbx_seq_one_letter_code
_entity_poly.pdbx_strand_id
1 'polypeptide(L)'
;MYAMIRLARSAACLVGAVLIAGCGLQPEDPGLALRQGAAATASLKTVTAAIKVTTGTITFQGFKLISATAKVRVPDESDTTYTVRQQDLQISFQVVILGGRVFFKAPLLAFSELTPAQASGIPDLASLFNPTTGLPAVIPAGRNPQYLGDEAVDGVDSHKVSVIYTAEQINGLLPELSSKSDVTADIWVGGSDHFIRKAVLGGKFGDNNTDSVVEVDLSGFNAPVTVTSPARLG
;
A
#
# COMPACT_ATOMS: atom_id res chain seq x y z
N MET A 1 -71.74 -55.34 -7.64
CA MET A 1 -70.62 -55.23 -8.58
C MET A 1 -70.22 -53.82 -8.67
N TYR A 2 -69.34 -53.31 -7.74
CA TYR A 2 -68.92 -51.91 -7.69
C TYR A 2 -67.39 -51.88 -7.73
N ALA A 3 -66.85 -51.29 -8.75
CA ALA A 3 -65.43 -51.05 -8.92
C ALA A 3 -65.03 -49.74 -8.19
N MET A 4 -64.12 -49.87 -7.19
CA MET A 4 -63.56 -48.76 -6.52
C MET A 4 -62.29 -48.24 -7.28
N ILE A 5 -62.36 -47.07 -7.83
CA ILE A 5 -61.24 -46.35 -8.40
C ILE A 5 -60.52 -45.62 -7.27
N ARG A 6 -59.23 -45.97 -7.00
CA ARG A 6 -58.36 -45.24 -6.10
C ARG A 6 -57.61 -44.19 -6.87
N LEU A 7 -57.88 -42.89 -6.52
CA LEU A 7 -57.06 -41.78 -6.96
C LEU A 7 -55.77 -41.73 -6.15
N ALA A 8 -54.63 -41.87 -6.82
CA ALA A 8 -53.31 -41.59 -6.26
C ALA A 8 -53.02 -40.09 -6.41
N ARG A 9 -52.86 -39.40 -5.29
CA ARG A 9 -52.39 -38.03 -5.25
C ARG A 9 -50.88 -38.03 -5.27
N SER A 10 -50.26 -37.63 -6.39
CA SER A 10 -48.82 -37.35 -6.51
C SER A 10 -48.54 -35.97 -5.96
N ALA A 11 -47.86 -35.89 -4.80
CA ALA A 11 -47.32 -34.66 -4.27
C ALA A 11 -45.99 -34.38 -4.97
N ALA A 12 -45.96 -33.41 -5.85
CA ALA A 12 -44.75 -32.86 -6.46
C ALA A 12 -44.05 -31.94 -5.46
N CYS A 13 -42.94 -32.39 -4.86
CA CYS A 13 -42.03 -31.49 -4.11
C CYS A 13 -41.22 -30.63 -5.08
N LEU A 14 -41.60 -29.37 -5.20
CA LEU A 14 -40.77 -28.33 -5.85
C LEU A 14 -39.60 -27.98 -4.91
N VAL A 15 -38.43 -28.54 -5.16
CA VAL A 15 -37.17 -28.09 -4.54
C VAL A 15 -36.74 -26.82 -5.25
N GLY A 16 -37.02 -25.66 -4.63
CA GLY A 16 -36.54 -24.39 -5.09
C GLY A 16 -35.01 -24.30 -4.83
N ALA A 17 -34.22 -24.43 -5.88
CA ALA A 17 -32.80 -24.11 -5.83
C ALA A 17 -32.66 -22.59 -5.69
N VAL A 18 -32.36 -22.10 -4.49
CA VAL A 18 -31.93 -20.72 -4.25
C VAL A 18 -30.52 -20.59 -4.81
N LEU A 19 -30.39 -20.06 -6.01
CA LEU A 19 -29.12 -19.59 -6.57
C LEU A 19 -28.72 -18.33 -5.76
N ILE A 20 -27.83 -18.52 -4.80
CA ILE A 20 -27.13 -17.37 -4.19
C ILE A 20 -26.19 -16.86 -5.27
N ALA A 21 -26.64 -15.86 -6.03
CA ALA A 21 -25.77 -15.05 -6.87
C ALA A 21 -24.85 -14.28 -5.92
N GLY A 22 -23.68 -14.83 -5.62
CA GLY A 22 -22.60 -14.07 -4.99
C GLY A 22 -22.25 -12.91 -5.92
N CYS A 23 -22.52 -11.69 -5.48
CA CYS A 23 -22.00 -10.49 -6.13
C CYS A 23 -20.49 -10.42 -5.88
N GLY A 24 -19.71 -11.31 -6.46
CA GLY A 24 -18.26 -11.16 -6.57
C GLY A 24 -17.94 -10.26 -7.76
N LEU A 25 -16.80 -9.56 -7.69
CA LEU A 25 -16.27 -8.87 -8.84
C LEU A 25 -16.01 -9.87 -9.98
N GLN A 26 -16.15 -9.42 -11.22
CA GLN A 26 -15.77 -10.26 -12.36
C GLN A 26 -14.24 -10.41 -12.37
N PRO A 27 -13.69 -11.60 -12.68
CA PRO A 27 -12.25 -11.75 -12.88
C PRO A 27 -11.79 -10.72 -13.93
N GLU A 28 -10.87 -9.85 -13.56
CA GLU A 28 -10.37 -8.79 -14.42
C GLU A 28 -8.99 -9.16 -14.96
N ASP A 29 -8.64 -8.61 -16.15
CA ASP A 29 -7.27 -8.65 -16.65
C ASP A 29 -6.34 -8.00 -15.60
N PRO A 30 -5.38 -8.74 -15.01
CA PRO A 30 -4.54 -8.22 -13.94
C PRO A 30 -3.70 -7.02 -14.39
N GLY A 31 -3.31 -6.96 -15.65
CA GLY A 31 -2.60 -5.81 -16.22
C GLY A 31 -3.52 -4.59 -16.35
N LEU A 32 -4.82 -4.79 -16.63
CA LEU A 32 -5.79 -3.69 -16.66
C LEU A 32 -6.02 -3.15 -15.24
N ALA A 33 -6.22 -4.01 -14.26
CA ALA A 33 -6.37 -3.60 -12.86
C ALA A 33 -5.18 -2.76 -12.38
N LEU A 34 -3.96 -3.18 -12.68
CA LEU A 34 -2.74 -2.41 -12.34
C LEU A 34 -2.70 -1.04 -13.04
N ARG A 35 -3.09 -0.95 -14.33
CA ARG A 35 -3.15 0.33 -15.05
C ARG A 35 -4.21 1.26 -14.46
N GLN A 36 -5.38 0.74 -14.10
CA GLN A 36 -6.43 1.51 -13.45
C GLN A 36 -5.99 2.00 -12.07
N GLY A 37 -5.34 1.12 -11.27
CA GLY A 37 -4.75 1.47 -9.99
C GLY A 37 -3.69 2.57 -10.10
N ALA A 38 -2.84 2.49 -11.13
CA ALA A 38 -1.85 3.52 -11.43
C ALA A 38 -2.50 4.87 -11.78
N ALA A 39 -3.55 4.85 -12.63
CA ALA A 39 -4.27 6.05 -13.02
C ALA A 39 -5.00 6.70 -11.83
N ALA A 40 -5.63 5.89 -10.97
CA ALA A 40 -6.25 6.37 -9.73
C ALA A 40 -5.20 6.98 -8.79
N THR A 41 -4.05 6.32 -8.62
CA THR A 41 -2.94 6.83 -7.81
C THR A 41 -2.38 8.14 -8.36
N ALA A 42 -2.28 8.30 -9.67
CA ALA A 42 -1.84 9.55 -10.32
C ALA A 42 -2.80 10.73 -10.07
N SER A 43 -4.07 10.46 -9.76
CA SER A 43 -5.09 11.48 -9.49
C SER A 43 -5.15 11.94 -8.03
N LEU A 44 -4.37 11.31 -7.15
CA LEU A 44 -4.39 11.62 -5.71
C LEU A 44 -3.88 13.03 -5.44
N LYS A 45 -4.59 13.72 -4.57
CA LYS A 45 -4.17 14.99 -3.96
C LYS A 45 -3.61 14.77 -2.56
N THR A 46 -4.23 13.83 -1.84
CA THR A 46 -3.81 13.47 -0.49
C THR A 46 -4.02 11.98 -0.27
N VAL A 47 -3.18 11.38 0.58
CA VAL A 47 -3.29 9.99 1.00
C VAL A 47 -2.62 9.80 2.36
N THR A 48 -3.10 8.82 3.11
CA THR A 48 -2.42 8.30 4.29
C THR A 48 -1.84 6.95 3.97
N ALA A 49 -0.55 6.75 4.23
CA ALA A 49 0.15 5.49 4.06
C ALA A 49 0.59 4.94 5.42
N ALA A 50 0.27 3.69 5.70
CA ALA A 50 0.80 2.95 6.84
C ALA A 50 1.72 1.85 6.31
N ILE A 51 2.97 1.86 6.75
CA ILE A 51 4.03 0.95 6.31
C ILE A 51 4.46 0.11 7.51
N LYS A 52 4.57 -1.20 7.34
CA LYS A 52 4.97 -2.12 8.39
C LYS A 52 5.93 -3.18 7.86
N VAL A 53 7.04 -3.39 8.53
CA VAL A 53 7.92 -4.53 8.27
C VAL A 53 7.38 -5.72 9.06
N THR A 54 6.81 -6.70 8.35
CA THR A 54 6.17 -7.88 8.98
C THR A 54 7.13 -9.04 9.15
N THR A 55 8.12 -9.14 8.28
CA THR A 55 9.17 -10.17 8.33
C THR A 55 10.51 -9.56 7.94
N GLY A 56 11.58 -10.10 8.48
CA GLY A 56 12.95 -9.69 8.16
C GLY A 56 13.39 -8.40 8.85
N THR A 57 14.32 -7.70 8.22
CA THR A 57 14.90 -6.46 8.75
C THR A 57 15.19 -5.49 7.62
N ILE A 58 14.63 -4.30 7.73
CA ILE A 58 14.96 -3.14 6.90
C ILE A 58 15.63 -2.12 7.80
N THR A 59 16.80 -1.65 7.39
CA THR A 59 17.56 -0.65 8.14
C THR A 59 17.21 0.74 7.60
N PHE A 60 16.86 1.63 8.50
CA PHE A 60 16.60 3.04 8.21
C PHE A 60 17.49 3.90 9.12
N GLN A 61 18.40 4.69 8.55
CA GLN A 61 19.35 5.54 9.29
C GLN A 61 20.11 4.78 10.37
N GLY A 62 20.51 3.54 10.10
CA GLY A 62 21.22 2.68 11.06
C GLY A 62 20.33 1.98 12.10
N PHE A 63 19.02 2.23 12.09
CA PHE A 63 18.04 1.60 12.98
C PHE A 63 17.21 0.55 12.24
N LYS A 64 16.72 -0.44 12.94
CA LYS A 64 15.75 -1.38 12.39
C LYS A 64 14.38 -0.72 12.27
N LEU A 65 13.88 -0.55 11.05
CA LEU A 65 12.53 -0.05 10.81
C LEU A 65 11.49 -1.07 11.30
N ILE A 66 10.51 -0.60 12.05
CA ILE A 66 9.33 -1.36 12.49
C ILE A 66 8.12 -0.95 11.65
N SER A 67 7.84 0.36 11.61
CA SER A 67 6.71 0.91 10.88
C SER A 67 6.93 2.39 10.56
N ALA A 68 6.14 2.89 9.60
CA ALA A 68 6.00 4.31 9.36
C ALA A 68 4.53 4.63 9.07
N THR A 69 4.08 5.81 9.47
CA THR A 69 2.77 6.34 9.08
C THR A 69 2.98 7.72 8.49
N ALA A 70 2.55 7.90 7.25
CA ALA A 70 2.71 9.14 6.52
C ALA A 70 1.36 9.73 6.13
N LYS A 71 1.20 11.03 6.36
CA LYS A 71 0.17 11.85 5.73
C LYS A 71 0.82 12.60 4.60
N VAL A 72 0.33 12.39 3.40
CA VAL A 72 0.93 12.93 2.18
C VAL A 72 -0.04 13.91 1.53
N ARG A 73 0.48 15.05 1.13
CA ARG A 73 -0.15 16.00 0.20
C ARG A 73 0.73 16.11 -1.04
N VAL A 74 0.22 15.52 -2.11
CA VAL A 74 0.93 15.48 -3.41
C VAL A 74 1.07 16.90 -3.96
N PRO A 75 2.22 17.29 -4.56
CA PRO A 75 3.29 16.38 -4.96
C PRO A 75 4.48 16.27 -3.97
N ASP A 76 4.62 17.15 -2.98
CA ASP A 76 5.90 17.38 -2.30
C ASP A 76 5.79 17.66 -0.79
N GLU A 77 4.65 17.32 -0.18
CA GLU A 77 4.49 17.52 1.25
C GLU A 77 4.15 16.23 1.98
N SER A 78 4.82 15.97 3.10
CA SER A 78 4.52 14.85 3.96
C SER A 78 4.80 15.14 5.43
N ASP A 79 3.99 14.49 6.29
CA ASP A 79 4.21 14.39 7.73
C ASP A 79 4.27 12.90 8.07
N THR A 80 5.46 12.41 8.38
CA THR A 80 5.73 11.00 8.58
C THR A 80 6.25 10.73 9.98
N THR A 81 5.62 9.80 10.67
CA THR A 81 6.13 9.23 11.93
C THR A 81 6.74 7.88 11.64
N TYR A 82 8.04 7.75 11.91
CA TYR A 82 8.79 6.50 11.86
C TYR A 82 8.89 5.89 13.24
N THR A 83 8.70 4.59 13.33
CA THR A 83 8.98 3.80 14.51
C THR A 83 10.10 2.82 14.19
N VAL A 84 11.18 2.92 14.93
CA VAL A 84 12.40 2.13 14.74
C VAL A 84 12.79 1.42 16.03
N ARG A 85 13.66 0.43 15.91
CA ARG A 85 14.24 -0.30 17.04
C ARG A 85 15.75 -0.21 17.01
N GLN A 86 16.31 0.10 18.17
CA GLN A 86 17.74 -0.01 18.43
C GLN A 86 17.91 -0.92 19.65
N GLN A 87 18.53 -2.08 19.45
CA GLN A 87 18.56 -3.15 20.47
C GLN A 87 17.13 -3.47 20.94
N ASP A 88 16.84 -3.33 22.23
CA ASP A 88 15.52 -3.59 22.82
C ASP A 88 14.66 -2.33 22.95
N LEU A 89 15.19 -1.16 22.59
CA LEU A 89 14.47 0.11 22.70
C LEU A 89 13.75 0.44 21.40
N GLN A 90 12.43 0.70 21.49
CA GLN A 90 11.63 1.24 20.40
C GLN A 90 11.56 2.75 20.53
N ILE A 91 11.85 3.46 19.45
CA ILE A 91 11.91 4.91 19.36
C ILE A 91 11.02 5.36 18.20
N SER A 92 10.26 6.44 18.40
CA SER A 92 9.52 7.08 17.30
C SER A 92 10.06 8.48 17.09
N PHE A 93 10.22 8.86 15.83
CA PHE A 93 10.59 10.22 15.43
C PHE A 93 9.71 10.67 14.26
N GLN A 94 9.60 11.99 14.11
CA GLN A 94 8.76 12.60 13.10
C GLN A 94 9.61 13.35 12.07
N VAL A 95 9.24 13.20 10.81
CA VAL A 95 9.83 13.93 9.68
C VAL A 95 8.72 14.67 8.97
N VAL A 96 8.88 15.98 8.78
CA VAL A 96 7.97 16.80 7.99
C VAL A 96 8.74 17.33 6.79
N ILE A 97 8.22 17.07 5.58
CA ILE A 97 8.74 17.63 4.34
C ILE A 97 7.71 18.64 3.84
N LEU A 98 8.16 19.85 3.58
CA LEU A 98 7.31 20.95 3.14
C LEU A 98 8.10 21.94 2.29
N GLY A 99 7.71 22.08 1.03
CA GLY A 99 8.36 23.02 0.09
C GLY A 99 9.86 22.75 -0.06
N GLY A 100 10.27 21.49 -0.15
CA GLY A 100 11.66 21.06 -0.28
C GLY A 100 12.51 21.17 1.00
N ARG A 101 11.93 21.62 2.12
CA ARG A 101 12.59 21.67 3.43
C ARG A 101 12.23 20.45 4.25
N VAL A 102 13.20 19.89 4.95
CA VAL A 102 13.05 18.71 5.80
C VAL A 102 13.21 19.09 7.26
N PHE A 103 12.20 18.81 8.06
CA PHE A 103 12.20 19.02 9.50
C PHE A 103 12.16 17.69 10.22
N PHE A 104 13.01 17.54 11.22
CA PHE A 104 13.14 16.34 12.03
C PHE A 104 12.83 16.62 13.49
N LYS A 105 12.14 15.71 14.12
CA LYS A 105 11.85 15.73 15.55
C LYS A 105 12.13 14.38 16.19
N ALA A 106 13.12 14.35 17.07
CA ALA A 106 13.35 13.20 17.96
C ALA A 106 12.43 13.29 19.22
N PRO A 107 12.25 12.20 19.96
CA PRO A 107 11.50 12.22 21.21
C PRO A 107 12.01 13.28 22.17
N LEU A 108 11.09 14.01 22.80
CA LEU A 108 11.35 15.06 23.79
C LEU A 108 12.10 16.30 23.26
N LEU A 109 12.41 16.35 21.98
CA LEU A 109 13.07 17.50 21.34
C LEU A 109 12.08 18.31 20.50
N ALA A 110 12.41 19.58 20.28
CA ALA A 110 11.73 20.42 19.31
C ALA A 110 12.11 20.01 17.89
N PHE A 111 11.32 20.43 16.89
CA PHE A 111 11.72 20.28 15.50
C PHE A 111 12.99 21.05 15.20
N SER A 112 13.85 20.45 14.39
CA SER A 112 15.00 21.10 13.78
C SER A 112 14.93 20.96 12.27
N GLU A 113 15.27 21.99 11.53
CA GLU A 113 15.45 21.92 10.09
C GLU A 113 16.77 21.23 9.77
N LEU A 114 16.73 20.26 8.87
CA LEU A 114 17.92 19.52 8.43
C LEU A 114 18.54 20.21 7.22
N THR A 115 19.86 20.24 7.18
CA THR A 115 20.59 20.60 5.96
C THR A 115 20.40 19.51 4.89
N PRO A 116 20.60 19.82 3.59
CA PRO A 116 20.49 18.81 2.54
C PRO A 116 21.36 17.56 2.79
N ALA A 117 22.56 17.73 3.34
CA ALA A 117 23.45 16.64 3.69
C ALA A 117 22.90 15.76 4.82
N GLN A 118 22.23 16.34 5.82
CA GLN A 118 21.60 15.61 6.91
C GLN A 118 20.29 14.95 6.48
N ALA A 119 19.56 15.53 5.54
CA ALA A 119 18.33 14.99 4.98
C ALA A 119 18.59 13.84 3.97
N SER A 120 19.82 13.70 3.50
CA SER A 120 20.21 12.60 2.60
C SER A 120 19.92 11.25 3.24
N GLY A 121 19.20 10.39 2.52
CA GLY A 121 18.77 9.07 3.00
C GLY A 121 17.51 9.11 3.88
N ILE A 122 16.80 10.23 3.97
CA ILE A 122 15.43 10.28 4.49
C ILE A 122 14.48 10.13 3.29
N PRO A 123 13.63 9.08 3.25
CA PRO A 123 12.70 8.88 2.15
C PRO A 123 11.71 10.03 2.00
N ASP A 124 11.60 10.57 0.80
CA ASP A 124 10.51 11.47 0.44
C ASP A 124 9.29 10.65 0.00
N LEU A 125 8.41 10.35 0.96
CA LEU A 125 7.23 9.53 0.70
C LEU A 125 6.20 10.26 -0.18
N ALA A 126 6.25 11.59 -0.31
CA ALA A 126 5.37 12.32 -1.22
C ALA A 126 5.78 12.08 -2.68
N SER A 127 7.08 11.97 -2.95
CA SER A 127 7.58 11.68 -4.29
C SER A 127 7.09 10.34 -4.86
N LEU A 128 6.71 9.38 -4.00
CA LEU A 128 6.11 8.12 -4.43
C LEU A 128 4.80 8.30 -5.19
N PHE A 129 4.10 9.40 -4.97
CA PHE A 129 2.83 9.69 -5.63
C PHE A 129 2.99 10.64 -6.82
N ASN A 130 4.24 10.95 -7.23
CA ASN A 130 4.50 11.73 -8.44
C ASN A 130 3.99 10.96 -9.68
N PRO A 131 3.15 11.59 -10.53
CA PRO A 131 2.52 10.89 -11.66
C PRO A 131 3.50 10.34 -12.70
N THR A 132 4.69 10.95 -12.83
CA THR A 132 5.65 10.63 -13.89
C THR A 132 6.83 9.78 -13.42
N THR A 133 7.21 9.85 -12.16
CA THR A 133 8.40 9.18 -11.61
C THR A 133 8.09 8.26 -10.43
N GLY A 134 6.89 8.35 -9.86
CA GLY A 134 6.48 7.59 -8.69
C GLY A 134 5.77 6.27 -9.04
N LEU A 135 4.98 5.80 -8.08
CA LEU A 135 4.16 4.58 -8.20
C LEU A 135 3.30 4.52 -9.46
N PRO A 136 2.65 5.64 -9.93
CA PRO A 136 1.86 5.59 -11.15
C PRO A 136 2.63 5.16 -12.38
N ALA A 137 3.91 5.51 -12.48
CA ALA A 137 4.77 5.12 -13.58
C ALA A 137 5.28 3.66 -13.45
N VAL A 138 5.53 3.21 -12.22
CA VAL A 138 6.16 1.90 -11.96
C VAL A 138 5.13 0.76 -11.89
N ILE A 139 3.95 0.99 -11.30
CA ILE A 139 2.93 -0.06 -11.11
C ILE A 139 2.59 -0.81 -12.41
N PRO A 140 2.31 -0.16 -13.55
CA PRO A 140 1.97 -0.87 -14.78
C PRO A 140 3.17 -1.50 -15.50
N ALA A 141 4.40 -1.18 -15.07
CA ALA A 141 5.63 -1.71 -15.64
C ALA A 141 6.11 -3.03 -15.02
N GLY A 142 5.35 -3.56 -14.06
CA GLY A 142 5.63 -4.84 -13.45
C GLY A 142 5.48 -6.02 -14.43
N ARG A 143 6.20 -7.10 -14.15
CA ARG A 143 6.25 -8.30 -15.01
C ARG A 143 5.35 -9.40 -14.47
N ASN A 144 4.81 -10.22 -15.39
CA ASN A 144 4.01 -11.42 -15.07
C ASN A 144 2.87 -11.14 -14.10
N PRO A 145 1.99 -10.16 -14.35
CA PRO A 145 0.87 -9.91 -13.47
C PRO A 145 -0.08 -11.12 -13.47
N GLN A 146 -0.51 -11.53 -12.28
CA GLN A 146 -1.41 -12.66 -12.07
C GLN A 146 -2.56 -12.24 -11.16
N TYR A 147 -3.80 -12.51 -11.58
CA TYR A 147 -4.96 -12.32 -10.72
C TYR A 147 -5.03 -13.45 -9.69
N LEU A 148 -5.11 -13.09 -8.41
CA LEU A 148 -5.16 -14.04 -7.29
C LEU A 148 -6.56 -14.17 -6.66
N GLY A 149 -7.54 -13.43 -7.14
CA GLY A 149 -8.91 -13.42 -6.62
C GLY A 149 -9.30 -12.06 -6.06
N ASP A 150 -10.50 -12.01 -5.48
CA ASP A 150 -11.03 -10.81 -4.82
C ASP A 150 -10.93 -10.96 -3.31
N GLU A 151 -10.60 -9.86 -2.65
CA GLU A 151 -10.50 -9.78 -1.20
C GLU A 151 -10.97 -8.40 -0.74
N ALA A 152 -11.78 -8.34 0.31
CA ALA A 152 -12.21 -7.05 0.87
C ALA A 152 -11.07 -6.43 1.70
N VAL A 153 -10.70 -5.19 1.38
CA VAL A 153 -9.77 -4.36 2.16
C VAL A 153 -10.52 -3.13 2.64
N ASP A 154 -10.55 -2.93 3.96
CA ASP A 154 -11.31 -1.85 4.62
C ASP A 154 -12.79 -1.78 4.18
N GLY A 155 -13.40 -2.96 3.95
CA GLY A 155 -14.80 -3.07 3.54
C GLY A 155 -15.06 -2.77 2.06
N VAL A 156 -14.03 -2.65 1.24
CA VAL A 156 -14.13 -2.46 -0.21
C VAL A 156 -13.61 -3.69 -0.93
N ASP A 157 -14.46 -4.30 -1.76
CA ASP A 157 -14.06 -5.40 -2.64
C ASP A 157 -12.94 -4.96 -3.57
N SER A 158 -11.85 -5.69 -3.56
CA SER A 158 -10.62 -5.34 -4.26
C SER A 158 -10.06 -6.52 -5.03
N HIS A 159 -9.57 -6.28 -6.24
CA HIS A 159 -8.84 -7.26 -7.03
C HIS A 159 -7.43 -7.42 -6.49
N LYS A 160 -7.07 -8.63 -6.08
CA LYS A 160 -5.70 -8.97 -5.68
C LYS A 160 -4.90 -9.41 -6.89
N VAL A 161 -3.82 -8.71 -7.16
CA VAL A 161 -2.90 -8.99 -8.27
C VAL A 161 -1.49 -9.17 -7.74
N SER A 162 -0.86 -10.30 -8.10
CA SER A 162 0.58 -10.52 -7.87
C SER A 162 1.37 -10.09 -9.08
N VAL A 163 2.50 -9.43 -8.86
CA VAL A 163 3.35 -8.87 -9.92
C VAL A 163 4.81 -8.81 -9.46
N ILE A 164 5.75 -8.85 -10.41
CA ILE A 164 7.19 -8.83 -10.13
C ILE A 164 7.79 -7.53 -10.63
N TYR A 165 8.52 -6.83 -9.77
CA TYR A 165 9.31 -5.65 -10.09
C TYR A 165 10.80 -5.95 -10.00
N THR A 166 11.61 -5.32 -10.85
CA THR A 166 13.06 -5.45 -10.77
C THR A 166 13.62 -4.65 -9.60
N ALA A 167 14.80 -5.04 -9.11
CA ALA A 167 15.52 -4.26 -8.10
C ALA A 167 15.70 -2.80 -8.52
N GLU A 168 15.97 -2.54 -9.81
CA GLU A 168 16.14 -1.20 -10.35
C GLU A 168 14.86 -0.36 -10.24
N GLN A 169 13.69 -0.93 -10.57
CA GLN A 169 12.41 -0.25 -10.44
C GLN A 169 12.12 0.14 -8.99
N ILE A 170 12.37 -0.77 -8.04
CA ILE A 170 12.16 -0.51 -6.61
C ILE A 170 13.14 0.53 -6.07
N ASN A 171 14.42 0.40 -6.40
CA ASN A 171 15.45 1.35 -5.97
C ASN A 171 15.27 2.73 -6.64
N GLY A 172 14.65 2.81 -7.80
CA GLY A 172 14.26 4.07 -8.43
C GLY A 172 13.15 4.80 -7.68
N LEU A 173 12.26 4.06 -6.99
CA LEU A 173 11.20 4.62 -6.15
C LEU A 173 11.70 5.01 -4.74
N LEU A 174 12.42 4.10 -4.12
CA LEU A 174 12.93 4.21 -2.74
C LEU A 174 14.35 3.65 -2.67
N PRO A 175 15.37 4.47 -2.96
CA PRO A 175 16.77 4.05 -2.93
C PRO A 175 17.19 3.49 -1.57
N GLU A 176 16.55 3.96 -0.51
CA GLU A 176 16.79 3.56 0.88
C GLU A 176 16.44 2.09 1.14
N LEU A 177 15.57 1.50 0.33
CA LEU A 177 15.26 0.06 0.42
C LEU A 177 16.44 -0.80 -0.02
N SER A 178 17.32 -0.29 -0.87
CA SER A 178 18.52 -1.00 -1.37
C SER A 178 18.21 -2.45 -1.79
N SER A 179 17.17 -2.63 -2.63
CA SER A 179 16.80 -3.96 -3.12
C SER A 179 17.94 -4.58 -3.91
N LYS A 180 18.25 -5.84 -3.65
CA LYS A 180 19.34 -6.59 -4.31
C LYS A 180 18.82 -7.64 -5.30
N SER A 181 17.51 -7.84 -5.34
CA SER A 181 16.86 -8.82 -6.20
C SER A 181 15.48 -8.31 -6.65
N ASP A 182 14.87 -9.03 -7.57
CA ASP A 182 13.47 -8.80 -7.92
C ASP A 182 12.59 -8.88 -6.67
N VAL A 183 11.53 -8.06 -6.67
CA VAL A 183 10.56 -7.95 -5.60
C VAL A 183 9.22 -8.44 -6.11
N THR A 184 8.60 -9.39 -5.41
CA THR A 184 7.22 -9.77 -5.66
C THR A 184 6.31 -8.84 -4.87
N ALA A 185 5.29 -8.31 -5.52
CA ALA A 185 4.28 -7.46 -4.89
C ALA A 185 2.89 -8.07 -5.11
N ASP A 186 2.16 -8.28 -4.02
CA ASP A 186 0.72 -8.49 -4.06
C ASP A 186 0.04 -7.14 -3.85
N ILE A 187 -0.82 -6.73 -4.78
CA ILE A 187 -1.45 -5.41 -4.80
C ILE A 187 -2.97 -5.58 -4.82
N TRP A 188 -3.68 -4.86 -3.95
CA TRP A 188 -5.14 -4.83 -3.90
C TRP A 188 -5.67 -3.53 -4.50
N VAL A 189 -6.36 -3.65 -5.63
CA VAL A 189 -6.96 -2.54 -6.37
C VAL A 189 -8.47 -2.57 -6.16
N GLY A 190 -9.04 -1.50 -5.62
CA GLY A 190 -10.48 -1.39 -5.38
C GLY A 190 -11.29 -1.56 -6.66
N GLY A 191 -12.31 -2.42 -6.62
CA GLY A 191 -13.11 -2.76 -7.81
C GLY A 191 -13.96 -1.60 -8.34
N SER A 192 -14.36 -0.65 -7.48
CA SER A 192 -15.25 0.44 -7.86
C SER A 192 -14.53 1.77 -8.11
N ASP A 193 -13.47 2.06 -7.37
CA ASP A 193 -12.76 3.34 -7.41
C ASP A 193 -11.31 3.21 -7.90
N HIS A 194 -10.85 1.99 -8.07
CA HIS A 194 -9.51 1.60 -8.52
C HIS A 194 -8.36 2.12 -7.63
N PHE A 195 -8.62 2.66 -6.44
CA PHE A 195 -7.53 3.02 -5.55
C PHE A 195 -6.81 1.77 -5.06
N ILE A 196 -5.47 1.83 -5.06
CA ILE A 196 -4.66 0.81 -4.41
C ILE A 196 -4.80 1.00 -2.91
N ARG A 197 -5.33 -0.03 -2.24
CA ARG A 197 -5.61 0.00 -0.80
C ARG A 197 -4.52 -0.67 0.01
N LYS A 198 -3.92 -1.69 -0.57
CA LYS A 198 -2.90 -2.48 0.10
C LYS A 198 -1.85 -2.95 -0.90
N ALA A 199 -0.61 -3.05 -0.45
CA ALA A 199 0.44 -3.76 -1.14
C ALA A 199 1.28 -4.55 -0.13
N VAL A 200 1.68 -5.76 -0.50
CA VAL A 200 2.63 -6.58 0.27
C VAL A 200 3.82 -6.89 -0.61
N LEU A 201 4.98 -6.40 -0.22
CA LEU A 201 6.22 -6.55 -0.99
C LEU A 201 7.14 -7.56 -0.31
N GLY A 202 7.50 -8.61 -1.04
CA GLY A 202 8.45 -9.62 -0.60
C GLY A 202 9.73 -9.55 -1.42
N GLY A 203 10.88 -9.43 -0.76
CA GLY A 203 12.17 -9.33 -1.44
C GLY A 203 13.35 -9.25 -0.47
N LYS A 204 14.52 -9.08 -1.04
CA LYS A 204 15.75 -8.88 -0.28
C LYS A 204 16.09 -7.40 -0.22
N PHE A 205 15.95 -6.82 0.97
CA PHE A 205 16.13 -5.39 1.19
C PHE A 205 17.32 -5.12 2.13
N GLY A 206 17.92 -3.94 1.96
CA GLY A 206 18.97 -3.43 2.81
C GLY A 206 20.32 -4.12 2.62
N ASP A 207 21.30 -3.71 3.42
CA ASP A 207 22.70 -4.17 3.30
C ASP A 207 22.88 -5.64 3.66
N ASN A 208 22.03 -6.18 4.52
CA ASN A 208 22.09 -7.56 4.97
C ASN A 208 21.53 -8.57 3.96
N ASN A 209 20.95 -8.12 2.85
CA ASN A 209 20.37 -8.97 1.80
C ASN A 209 19.41 -10.05 2.36
N THR A 210 18.64 -9.69 3.40
CA THR A 210 17.75 -10.60 4.11
C THR A 210 16.37 -10.61 3.46
N ASP A 211 15.75 -11.77 3.36
CA ASP A 211 14.36 -11.87 2.94
C ASP A 211 13.47 -11.09 3.92
N SER A 212 12.75 -10.14 3.40
CA SER A 212 11.90 -9.24 4.19
C SER A 212 10.55 -9.05 3.50
N VAL A 213 9.53 -8.81 4.32
CA VAL A 213 8.17 -8.50 3.86
C VAL A 213 7.74 -7.17 4.43
N VAL A 214 7.30 -6.29 3.54
CA VAL A 214 6.75 -4.97 3.85
C VAL A 214 5.29 -4.95 3.47
N GLU A 215 4.44 -4.59 4.40
CA GLU A 215 3.03 -4.31 4.17
C GLU A 215 2.83 -2.79 4.11
N VAL A 216 2.08 -2.34 3.12
CA VAL A 216 1.71 -0.93 2.91
C VAL A 216 0.20 -0.87 2.78
N ASP A 217 -0.46 -0.15 3.67
CA ASP A 217 -1.89 0.15 3.60
C ASP A 217 -2.08 1.61 3.24
N LEU A 218 -2.94 1.88 2.24
CA LEU A 218 -3.27 3.22 1.78
C LEU A 218 -4.73 3.53 2.10
N SER A 219 -4.97 4.71 2.67
CA SER A 219 -6.29 5.16 3.08
C SER A 219 -6.43 6.68 3.01
N GLY A 220 -7.61 7.21 3.34
CA GLY A 220 -7.82 8.65 3.39
C GLY A 220 -7.63 9.34 2.03
N PHE A 221 -7.95 8.66 0.93
CA PHE A 221 -7.81 9.14 -0.44
C PHE A 221 -8.55 10.47 -0.64
N ASN A 222 -7.82 11.51 -1.03
CA ASN A 222 -8.33 12.86 -1.23
C ASN A 222 -9.03 13.49 -0.02
N ALA A 223 -8.87 12.91 1.18
CA ALA A 223 -9.36 13.50 2.42
C ALA A 223 -8.52 14.75 2.79
N PRO A 224 -9.11 15.73 3.49
CA PRO A 224 -8.34 16.89 3.93
C PRO A 224 -7.15 16.50 4.80
N VAL A 225 -5.94 16.86 4.37
CA VAL A 225 -4.69 16.66 5.12
C VAL A 225 -4.03 18.03 5.32
N THR A 226 -3.62 18.29 6.56
CA THR A 226 -2.82 19.46 6.90
C THR A 226 -1.42 19.02 7.25
N VAL A 227 -0.44 19.46 6.46
CA VAL A 227 0.98 19.39 6.79
C VAL A 227 1.39 20.75 7.35
N THR A 228 1.67 20.79 8.65
CA THR A 228 1.95 22.06 9.35
C THR A 228 3.46 22.29 9.38
N SER A 229 3.89 23.51 8.99
CA SER A 229 5.29 23.91 9.10
C SER A 229 5.70 24.01 10.57
N PRO A 230 6.69 23.22 11.04
CA PRO A 230 7.18 23.31 12.41
C PRO A 230 7.84 24.65 12.77
N ALA A 231 8.33 25.39 11.78
CA ALA A 231 9.00 26.68 11.98
C ALA A 231 8.07 27.81 12.49
N ARG A 232 6.75 27.55 12.59
CA ARG A 232 5.78 28.51 13.13
C ARG A 232 5.37 28.18 14.57
N LEU A 233 5.97 27.16 15.17
CA LEU A 233 5.64 26.69 16.52
C LEU A 233 6.69 27.06 17.59
N GLY A 234 7.61 27.95 17.21
CA GLY A 234 8.64 28.51 18.09
C GLY A 234 8.31 29.91 18.56
#